data_08a8afd89951e0cccfb89b808ac50b8c
#
_entry.id   08a8afd89951e0cccfb89b808ac50b8c
#
_cell.length_a   1.000
_cell.length_b   1.000
_cell.length_c   1.000
_cell.angle_alpha   90.00
_cell.angle_beta   90.00
_cell.angle_gamma   90.00
#
_symmetry.space_group_name_H-M   'P 1'
#
loop_
_entity.id
_entity.type
_entity.pdbx_description
1 polymer ?
#
loop_
_entity_poly.entity_id
_entity_poly.type
_entity_poly.pdbx_seq_one_letter_code
_entity_poly.pdbx_strand_id
1 'polypeptide(L)'
;MLTEGRRAAAENKVTNIRRVQGRAEDLPAVAPGPYRLVTFGQSFHWTDERHVAETVYDMLGPGGALALIVHTVAGRPRPPDPGVPAIPHDEIKALVERYLGSTRRAGQGTAPERTHRFEDVLARTRFGVPQQFFVPGIPDLLRDSESVLSGYLSLSSSAPHLFGDRLDDFAREVRALLANHSAEGIFWDWPGDTEVVMARRPG
;
A
#
# COMPACT_ATOMS: atom_id res chain seq x y z
N MET A 1 -13.76 2.23 1.79
CA MET A 1 -12.70 2.02 2.83
C MET A 1 -13.20 2.26 4.26
N LEU A 2 -13.64 3.47 4.68
CA LEU A 2 -14.05 3.70 6.09
C LEU A 2 -15.24 2.85 6.53
N THR A 3 -16.24 2.65 5.67
CA THR A 3 -17.40 1.79 5.95
C THR A 3 -16.97 0.35 6.17
N GLU A 4 -16.11 -0.18 5.30
CA GLU A 4 -15.58 -1.53 5.40
C GLU A 4 -14.69 -1.70 6.65
N GLY A 5 -13.85 -0.70 6.93
CA GLY A 5 -13.06 -0.69 8.15
C GLY A 5 -13.92 -0.68 9.44
N ARG A 6 -15.09 -0.02 9.42
CA ARG A 6 -16.05 -0.09 10.55
C ARG A 6 -16.67 -1.47 10.67
N ARG A 7 -17.07 -2.07 9.53
CA ARG A 7 -17.63 -3.43 9.50
C ARG A 7 -16.63 -4.44 10.08
N ALA A 8 -15.41 -4.45 9.56
CA ALA A 8 -14.36 -5.35 10.02
C ALA A 8 -14.03 -5.18 11.52
N ALA A 9 -14.04 -3.94 12.03
CA ALA A 9 -13.83 -3.70 13.46
C ALA A 9 -14.96 -4.26 14.32
N ALA A 10 -16.22 -4.10 13.89
CA ALA A 10 -17.37 -4.64 14.60
C ALA A 10 -17.32 -6.17 14.65
N GLU A 11 -17.03 -6.83 13.52
CA GLU A 11 -16.91 -8.29 13.42
C GLU A 11 -15.79 -8.84 14.34
N ASN A 12 -14.67 -8.13 14.42
CA ASN A 12 -13.53 -8.52 15.25
C ASN A 12 -13.56 -7.92 16.65
N LYS A 13 -14.65 -7.27 17.07
CA LYS A 13 -14.85 -6.65 18.38
C LYS A 13 -13.73 -5.66 18.75
N VAL A 14 -13.20 -4.94 17.76
CA VAL A 14 -12.14 -3.94 17.97
C VAL A 14 -12.79 -2.61 18.36
N THR A 15 -12.53 -2.14 19.60
CA THR A 15 -13.17 -0.96 20.19
C THR A 15 -12.23 0.24 20.35
N ASN A 16 -10.92 0.03 20.25
CA ASN A 16 -9.88 1.04 20.48
C ASN A 16 -9.44 1.80 19.21
N ILE A 17 -10.25 1.79 18.16
CA ILE A 17 -9.96 2.48 16.89
C ILE A 17 -10.99 3.58 16.63
N ARG A 18 -10.52 4.81 16.49
CA ARG A 18 -11.31 5.93 15.98
C ARG A 18 -11.00 6.11 14.49
N ARG A 19 -12.03 6.05 13.64
CA ARG A 19 -11.92 6.26 12.18
C ARG A 19 -12.47 7.63 11.83
N VAL A 20 -11.63 8.45 11.21
CA VAL A 20 -11.95 9.81 10.81
C VAL A 20 -11.76 9.96 9.31
N GLN A 21 -12.70 10.61 8.64
CA GLN A 21 -12.54 11.00 7.24
C GLN A 21 -11.88 12.39 7.21
N GLY A 22 -10.80 12.51 6.44
CA GLY A 22 -10.06 13.74 6.27
C GLY A 22 -8.92 13.56 5.29
N ARG A 23 -8.34 14.66 4.86
CA ARG A 23 -7.08 14.68 4.12
C ARG A 23 -5.91 14.72 5.11
N ALA A 24 -4.73 14.27 4.70
CA ALA A 24 -3.54 14.33 5.55
C ALA A 24 -3.11 15.78 5.83
N GLU A 25 -3.37 16.68 4.90
CA GLU A 25 -3.12 18.12 5.03
C GLU A 25 -3.99 18.78 6.13
N ASP A 26 -5.16 18.19 6.43
CA ASP A 26 -6.12 18.70 7.42
C ASP A 26 -6.01 17.99 8.79
N LEU A 27 -4.98 17.18 9.00
CA LEU A 27 -4.81 16.33 10.19
C LEU A 27 -5.02 17.03 11.53
N PRO A 28 -4.47 18.24 11.79
CA PRO A 28 -4.66 18.92 13.07
C PRO A 28 -6.14 19.21 13.40
N ALA A 29 -6.96 19.48 12.39
CA ALA A 29 -8.38 19.77 12.57
C ALA A 29 -9.21 18.52 12.85
N VAL A 30 -8.86 17.39 12.23
CA VAL A 30 -9.66 16.13 12.29
C VAL A 30 -9.15 15.16 13.35
N ALA A 31 -7.88 15.23 13.70
CA ALA A 31 -7.23 14.35 14.66
C ALA A 31 -6.14 15.10 15.45
N PRO A 32 -6.51 16.03 16.37
CA PRO A 32 -5.53 16.79 17.14
C PRO A 32 -4.68 15.87 18.03
N GLY A 33 -3.37 16.21 18.12
CA GLY A 33 -2.41 15.53 18.98
C GLY A 33 -2.48 15.91 20.47
N PRO A 34 -1.44 15.64 21.26
CA PRO A 34 -0.15 15.08 20.82
C PRO A 34 -0.16 13.55 20.65
N TYR A 35 0.63 13.08 19.69
CA TYR A 35 0.82 11.64 19.42
C TYR A 35 2.24 11.19 19.78
N ARG A 36 2.39 9.91 20.09
CA ARG A 36 3.70 9.26 20.25
C ARG A 36 4.22 8.69 18.94
N LEU A 37 3.30 8.33 18.05
CA LEU A 37 3.62 7.76 16.74
C LEU A 37 2.54 8.15 15.74
N VAL A 38 2.98 8.59 14.57
CA VAL A 38 2.15 8.76 13.38
C VAL A 38 2.71 7.85 12.29
N THR A 39 1.85 7.09 11.63
CA THR A 39 2.27 6.16 10.57
C THR A 39 1.56 6.45 9.25
N PHE A 40 2.29 6.32 8.15
CA PHE A 40 1.75 6.31 6.79
C PHE A 40 2.06 4.98 6.12
N GLY A 41 1.06 4.11 6.00
CA GLY A 41 1.17 2.85 5.27
C GLY A 41 0.82 3.05 3.79
N GLN A 42 1.79 3.03 2.89
CA GLN A 42 1.62 3.19 1.43
C GLN A 42 0.76 4.41 1.04
N SER A 43 0.86 5.50 1.78
CA SER A 43 -0.04 6.65 1.60
C SER A 43 0.64 8.02 1.57
N PHE A 44 1.85 8.15 2.10
CA PHE A 44 2.54 9.43 2.20
C PHE A 44 2.79 10.08 0.83
N HIS A 45 3.11 9.30 -0.18
CA HIS A 45 3.33 9.75 -1.56
C HIS A 45 2.08 10.32 -2.28
N TRP A 46 0.93 10.30 -1.63
CA TRP A 46 -0.31 10.93 -2.12
C TRP A 46 -0.56 12.32 -1.54
N THR A 47 0.32 12.78 -0.67
CA THR A 47 0.17 14.03 0.09
C THR A 47 1.16 15.10 -0.39
N ASP A 48 0.97 16.33 0.04
CA ASP A 48 2.08 17.30 0.06
C ASP A 48 3.05 16.87 1.14
N GLU A 49 4.02 16.03 0.74
CA GLU A 49 4.92 15.31 1.65
C GLU A 49 5.63 16.23 2.64
N ARG A 50 6.12 17.38 2.15
CA ARG A 50 6.83 18.33 3.01
C ARG A 50 5.89 19.01 4.00
N HIS A 51 4.75 19.52 3.52
CA HIS A 51 3.75 20.16 4.36
C HIS A 51 3.21 19.21 5.43
N VAL A 52 2.86 17.98 5.02
CA VAL A 52 2.34 16.96 5.94
C VAL A 52 3.39 16.53 6.95
N ALA A 53 4.66 16.39 6.56
CA ALA A 53 5.74 16.07 7.51
C ALA A 53 5.89 17.16 8.59
N GLU A 54 5.89 18.44 8.20
CA GLU A 54 5.96 19.55 9.15
C GLU A 54 4.74 19.61 10.07
N THR A 55 3.55 19.37 9.53
CA THR A 55 2.31 19.27 10.29
C THR A 55 2.37 18.15 11.33
N VAL A 56 2.83 16.97 10.91
CA VAL A 56 2.99 15.81 11.80
C VAL A 56 4.04 16.10 12.88
N TYR A 57 5.11 16.81 12.55
CA TYR A 57 6.11 17.22 13.55
C TYR A 57 5.47 17.99 14.71
N ASP A 58 4.56 18.94 14.41
CA ASP A 58 3.85 19.69 15.44
C ASP A 58 2.85 18.87 16.23
N MET A 59 2.28 17.82 15.62
CA MET A 59 1.33 16.90 16.27
C MET A 59 2.00 15.84 17.14
N LEU A 60 3.30 15.63 17.02
CA LEU A 60 4.05 14.70 17.85
C LEU A 60 4.41 15.33 19.20
N GLY A 61 4.29 14.56 20.27
CA GLY A 61 4.90 14.92 21.55
C GLY A 61 6.42 14.79 21.54
N PRO A 62 7.14 15.29 22.55
CA PRO A 62 8.58 15.11 22.70
C PRO A 62 8.96 13.61 22.62
N GLY A 63 9.98 13.26 21.86
CA GLY A 63 10.40 11.88 21.60
C GLY A 63 9.47 11.08 20.69
N GLY A 64 8.39 11.68 20.18
CA GLY A 64 7.47 11.05 19.23
C GLY A 64 8.09 10.78 17.85
N ALA A 65 7.48 9.92 17.06
CA ALA A 65 8.02 9.52 15.77
C ALA A 65 6.98 9.56 14.64
N LEU A 66 7.47 9.86 13.43
CA LEU A 66 6.81 9.60 12.15
C LEU A 66 7.43 8.36 11.54
N ALA A 67 6.60 7.39 11.12
CA ALA A 67 7.04 6.20 10.42
C ALA A 67 6.32 6.07 9.06
N LEU A 68 7.10 6.08 7.99
CA LEU A 68 6.62 5.84 6.63
C LEU A 68 6.88 4.38 6.30
N ILE A 69 5.81 3.63 6.07
CA ILE A 69 5.86 2.18 5.82
C ILE A 69 5.64 1.97 4.34
N VAL A 70 6.65 1.46 3.66
CA VAL A 70 6.68 1.25 2.22
C VAL A 70 6.94 -0.21 1.93
N HIS A 71 6.26 -0.71 0.92
CA HIS A 71 6.45 -2.07 0.44
C HIS A 71 7.26 -2.02 -0.85
N THR A 72 8.36 -2.74 -0.90
CA THR A 72 9.21 -2.81 -2.10
C THR A 72 9.22 -4.23 -2.64
N VAL A 73 8.99 -4.35 -3.95
CA VAL A 73 9.06 -5.62 -4.68
C VAL A 73 10.26 -5.67 -5.61
N ALA A 74 11.21 -4.72 -5.46
CA ALA A 74 12.43 -4.71 -6.24
C ALA A 74 13.27 -5.96 -5.97
N GLY A 75 13.94 -6.48 -7.01
CA GLY A 75 14.80 -7.63 -6.86
C GLY A 75 14.07 -8.96 -6.59
N ARG A 76 12.84 -9.10 -7.08
CA ARG A 76 12.04 -10.33 -6.92
C ARG A 76 12.87 -11.58 -7.24
N PRO A 77 13.09 -12.48 -6.27
CA PRO A 77 13.83 -13.73 -6.50
C PRO A 77 12.97 -14.71 -7.33
N ARG A 78 13.58 -15.83 -7.71
CA ARG A 78 12.83 -16.94 -8.31
C ARG A 78 12.11 -17.73 -7.22
N PRO A 79 10.99 -18.41 -7.57
CA PRO A 79 10.34 -19.34 -6.65
C PRO A 79 11.34 -20.35 -6.10
N PRO A 80 11.31 -20.66 -4.80
CA PRO A 80 12.18 -21.68 -4.20
C PRO A 80 11.82 -23.08 -4.68
N ASP A 81 10.54 -23.34 -4.96
CA ASP A 81 10.04 -24.58 -5.51
C ASP A 81 9.70 -24.42 -6.99
N PRO A 82 10.42 -25.07 -7.92
CA PRO A 82 10.10 -25.00 -9.34
C PRO A 82 8.74 -25.64 -9.70
N GLY A 83 8.16 -26.45 -8.81
CA GLY A 83 6.82 -27.03 -9.00
C GLY A 83 5.66 -26.07 -8.76
N VAL A 84 5.92 -24.93 -8.10
CA VAL A 84 4.90 -23.92 -7.85
C VAL A 84 5.19 -22.67 -8.70
N PRO A 85 4.33 -22.33 -9.68
CA PRO A 85 4.58 -21.19 -10.55
C PRO A 85 4.48 -19.88 -9.77
N ALA A 86 5.28 -18.88 -10.18
CA ALA A 86 5.13 -17.51 -9.70
C ALA A 86 3.84 -16.91 -10.26
N ILE A 87 3.28 -15.93 -9.54
CA ILE A 87 2.16 -15.14 -10.06
C ILE A 87 2.59 -14.45 -11.36
N PRO A 88 1.81 -14.55 -12.46
CA PRO A 88 2.11 -13.92 -13.76
C PRO A 88 1.78 -12.42 -13.74
N HIS A 89 2.52 -11.64 -12.93
CA HIS A 89 2.24 -10.24 -12.68
C HIS A 89 2.21 -9.37 -13.94
N ASP A 90 3.10 -9.63 -14.90
CA ASP A 90 3.19 -8.83 -16.13
C ASP A 90 1.96 -9.05 -17.01
N GLU A 91 1.46 -10.28 -17.09
CA GLU A 91 0.26 -10.61 -17.87
C GLU A 91 -0.99 -10.05 -17.21
N ILE A 92 -1.11 -10.13 -15.88
CA ILE A 92 -2.23 -9.51 -15.14
C ILE A 92 -2.18 -7.99 -15.30
N LYS A 93 -1.00 -7.38 -15.25
CA LYS A 93 -0.82 -5.95 -15.50
C LYS A 93 -1.27 -5.57 -16.91
N ALA A 94 -0.91 -6.34 -17.91
CA ALA A 94 -1.36 -6.13 -19.29
C ALA A 94 -2.90 -6.23 -19.42
N LEU A 95 -3.54 -7.16 -18.69
CA LEU A 95 -4.99 -7.22 -18.56
C LEU A 95 -5.56 -5.93 -17.96
N VAL A 96 -5.03 -5.46 -16.84
CA VAL A 96 -5.46 -4.20 -16.20
C VAL A 96 -5.35 -3.04 -17.19
N GLU A 97 -4.23 -2.93 -17.91
CA GLU A 97 -4.01 -1.87 -18.91
C GLU A 97 -4.98 -1.96 -20.08
N ARG A 98 -5.35 -3.16 -20.53
CA ARG A 98 -6.35 -3.37 -21.57
C ARG A 98 -7.75 -2.88 -21.15
N TYR A 99 -8.12 -3.07 -19.90
CA TYR A 99 -9.42 -2.65 -19.36
C TYR A 99 -9.48 -1.17 -18.98
N LEU A 100 -8.41 -0.64 -18.40
CA LEU A 100 -8.38 0.68 -17.78
C LEU A 100 -7.51 1.71 -18.49
N GLY A 101 -6.75 1.27 -19.51
CA GLY A 101 -5.76 2.09 -20.21
C GLY A 101 -4.40 2.11 -19.49
N SER A 102 -3.37 2.63 -20.16
CA SER A 102 -1.99 2.68 -19.67
C SER A 102 -1.77 3.75 -18.60
N THR A 103 -2.69 4.69 -18.45
CA THR A 103 -2.58 5.73 -17.43
C THR A 103 -2.80 5.14 -16.04
N ARG A 104 -1.75 5.14 -15.20
CA ARG A 104 -1.83 4.65 -13.84
C ARG A 104 -2.73 5.55 -12.99
N ARG A 105 -3.89 5.05 -12.65
CA ARG A 105 -4.87 5.75 -11.82
C ARG A 105 -4.59 5.55 -10.35
N ALA A 106 -5.01 6.54 -9.54
CA ALA A 106 -4.97 6.48 -8.08
C ALA A 106 -6.22 7.12 -7.53
N GLY A 107 -7.16 6.31 -7.07
CA GLY A 107 -8.48 6.79 -6.69
C GLY A 107 -9.18 7.48 -7.85
N GLN A 108 -9.56 8.77 -7.68
CA GLN A 108 -10.18 9.57 -8.75
C GLN A 108 -9.17 10.37 -9.60
N GLY A 109 -7.88 10.28 -9.29
CA GLY A 109 -6.81 10.99 -10.00
C GLY A 109 -5.83 10.05 -10.69
N THR A 110 -4.73 10.62 -11.17
CA THR A 110 -3.57 9.90 -11.72
C THR A 110 -2.48 9.79 -10.66
N ALA A 111 -1.78 8.64 -10.62
CA ALA A 111 -0.63 8.47 -9.75
C ALA A 111 0.52 9.37 -10.20
N PRO A 112 1.05 10.25 -9.37
CA PRO A 112 2.27 10.97 -9.70
C PRO A 112 3.43 9.98 -9.79
N GLU A 113 4.34 10.23 -10.72
CA GLU A 113 5.61 9.53 -10.75
C GLU A 113 6.50 10.09 -9.64
N ARG A 114 6.88 9.24 -8.68
CA ARG A 114 7.76 9.66 -7.60
C ARG A 114 9.20 9.64 -8.09
N THR A 115 9.82 10.82 -8.14
CA THR A 115 11.20 11.02 -8.61
C THR A 115 12.21 11.20 -7.48
N HIS A 116 11.77 11.15 -6.21
CA HIS A 116 12.61 11.38 -5.03
C HIS A 116 12.35 10.33 -3.94
N ARG A 117 13.27 10.24 -2.98
CA ARG A 117 13.17 9.36 -1.82
C ARG A 117 12.51 10.10 -0.66
N PHE A 118 11.83 9.37 0.22
CA PHE A 118 11.22 9.95 1.43
C PHE A 118 12.27 10.55 2.38
N GLU A 119 13.43 9.92 2.46
CA GLU A 119 14.54 10.40 3.28
C GLU A 119 15.00 11.79 2.86
N ASP A 120 15.03 12.06 1.55
CA ASP A 120 15.42 13.36 1.01
C ASP A 120 14.40 14.46 1.36
N VAL A 121 13.12 14.09 1.43
CA VAL A 121 12.05 15.01 1.86
C VAL A 121 12.19 15.28 3.35
N LEU A 122 12.27 14.24 4.18
CA LEU A 122 12.32 14.37 5.63
C LEU A 122 13.58 15.11 6.09
N ALA A 123 14.73 14.88 5.44
CA ALA A 123 15.98 15.57 5.75
C ALA A 123 15.88 17.10 5.56
N ARG A 124 14.92 17.57 4.77
CA ARG A 124 14.66 19.02 4.54
C ARG A 124 13.57 19.59 5.44
N THR A 125 13.11 18.82 6.43
CA THR A 125 12.13 19.22 7.44
C THR A 125 12.78 19.29 8.82
N ARG A 126 12.03 19.71 9.82
CA ARG A 126 12.50 19.74 11.23
C ARG A 126 12.86 18.36 11.79
N PHE A 127 12.46 17.28 11.14
CA PHE A 127 12.86 15.93 11.52
C PHE A 127 14.35 15.65 11.31
N GLY A 128 14.97 16.28 10.30
CA GLY A 128 16.34 15.98 9.91
C GLY A 128 16.46 14.59 9.27
N VAL A 129 17.65 14.00 9.34
CA VAL A 129 17.96 12.72 8.68
C VAL A 129 17.22 11.56 9.38
N PRO A 130 16.34 10.84 8.66
CA PRO A 130 15.60 9.73 9.24
C PRO A 130 16.47 8.45 9.34
N GLN A 131 16.01 7.50 10.13
CA GLN A 131 16.52 6.13 10.17
C GLN A 131 15.73 5.25 9.19
N GLN A 132 16.38 4.29 8.59
CA GLN A 132 15.78 3.33 7.67
C GLN A 132 15.94 1.91 8.20
N PHE A 133 14.86 1.15 8.15
CA PHE A 133 14.80 -0.25 8.56
C PHE A 133 14.17 -1.09 7.46
N PHE A 134 14.61 -2.34 7.35
CA PHE A 134 13.99 -3.30 6.44
C PHE A 134 13.50 -4.49 7.25
N VAL A 135 12.26 -4.86 7.02
CA VAL A 135 11.66 -6.09 7.54
C VAL A 135 11.53 -7.06 6.37
N PRO A 136 12.25 -8.19 6.40
CA PRO A 136 12.21 -9.16 5.31
C PRO A 136 10.79 -9.65 5.04
N GLY A 137 10.46 -9.83 3.77
CA GLY A 137 9.24 -10.48 3.33
C GLY A 137 9.24 -11.97 3.66
N ILE A 138 8.07 -12.59 3.56
CA ILE A 138 7.90 -14.03 3.77
C ILE A 138 8.35 -14.76 2.48
N PRO A 139 9.42 -15.58 2.49
CA PRO A 139 9.97 -16.16 1.27
C PRO A 139 9.06 -17.24 0.64
N ASP A 140 8.28 -17.95 1.46
CA ASP A 140 7.47 -19.10 1.04
C ASP A 140 5.96 -18.78 1.05
N LEU A 141 5.61 -17.55 0.69
CA LEU A 141 4.20 -17.14 0.65
C LEU A 141 3.51 -17.81 -0.55
N LEU A 142 2.47 -18.59 -0.26
CA LEU A 142 1.59 -19.16 -1.28
C LEU A 142 0.26 -18.39 -1.30
N ARG A 143 -0.29 -18.24 -2.51
CA ARG A 143 -1.61 -17.64 -2.73
C ARG A 143 -2.42 -18.51 -3.66
N ASP A 144 -3.71 -18.63 -3.38
CA ASP A 144 -4.67 -19.15 -4.34
C ASP A 144 -5.09 -18.08 -5.37
N SER A 145 -5.72 -18.52 -6.44
CA SER A 145 -6.18 -17.64 -7.52
C SER A 145 -7.09 -16.50 -7.05
N GLU A 146 -7.96 -16.74 -6.05
CA GLU A 146 -8.87 -15.71 -5.53
C GLU A 146 -8.12 -14.69 -4.67
N SER A 147 -7.12 -15.12 -3.90
CA SER A 147 -6.22 -14.22 -3.17
C SER A 147 -5.41 -13.34 -4.10
N VAL A 148 -4.95 -13.89 -5.24
CA VAL A 148 -4.25 -13.10 -6.27
C VAL A 148 -5.17 -12.04 -6.86
N LEU A 149 -6.37 -12.44 -7.33
CA LEU A 149 -7.37 -11.53 -7.87
C LEU A 149 -7.76 -10.44 -6.86
N SER A 150 -8.05 -10.82 -5.61
CA SER A 150 -8.40 -9.89 -4.53
C SER A 150 -7.28 -8.91 -4.23
N GLY A 151 -6.02 -9.38 -4.29
CA GLY A 151 -4.85 -8.53 -4.16
C GLY A 151 -4.82 -7.43 -5.22
N TYR A 152 -5.04 -7.76 -6.48
CA TYR A 152 -5.11 -6.77 -7.56
C TYR A 152 -6.29 -5.81 -7.38
N LEU A 153 -7.48 -6.29 -7.02
CA LEU A 153 -8.66 -5.46 -6.79
C LEU A 153 -8.53 -4.56 -5.55
N SER A 154 -7.56 -4.82 -4.67
CA SER A 154 -7.25 -3.96 -3.52
C SER A 154 -6.35 -2.77 -3.86
N LEU A 155 -5.71 -2.78 -5.04
CA LEU A 155 -4.86 -1.68 -5.47
C LEU A 155 -5.69 -0.47 -5.93
N SER A 156 -5.21 0.73 -5.63
CA SER A 156 -5.87 1.97 -6.07
C SER A 156 -5.95 2.10 -7.60
N SER A 157 -5.00 1.47 -8.33
CA SER A 157 -4.93 1.47 -9.79
C SER A 157 -5.86 0.47 -10.48
N SER A 158 -6.40 -0.50 -9.76
CA SER A 158 -7.30 -1.54 -10.26
C SER A 158 -8.46 -1.83 -9.30
N ALA A 159 -8.88 -0.82 -8.55
CA ALA A 159 -10.02 -0.94 -7.64
C ALA A 159 -11.34 -1.24 -8.40
N PRO A 160 -12.27 -2.03 -7.83
CA PRO A 160 -13.47 -2.51 -8.52
C PRO A 160 -14.29 -1.42 -9.22
N HIS A 161 -14.42 -0.25 -8.61
CA HIS A 161 -15.21 0.86 -9.18
C HIS A 161 -14.65 1.42 -10.49
N LEU A 162 -13.37 1.16 -10.81
CA LEU A 162 -12.74 1.60 -12.06
C LEU A 162 -13.20 0.78 -13.27
N PHE A 163 -13.60 -0.45 -13.04
CA PHE A 163 -14.06 -1.36 -14.10
C PHE A 163 -15.53 -1.15 -14.49
N GLY A 164 -16.36 -0.60 -13.58
CA GLY A 164 -17.79 -0.47 -13.79
C GLY A 164 -18.43 -1.84 -14.11
N ASP A 165 -19.27 -1.90 -15.15
CA ASP A 165 -19.97 -3.13 -15.56
C ASP A 165 -19.04 -4.21 -16.14
N ARG A 166 -17.76 -3.88 -16.37
CA ARG A 166 -16.75 -4.83 -16.89
C ARG A 166 -15.97 -5.57 -15.81
N LEU A 167 -16.30 -5.37 -14.52
CA LEU A 167 -15.59 -6.01 -13.41
C LEU A 167 -15.63 -7.54 -13.49
N ASP A 168 -16.81 -8.10 -13.78
CA ASP A 168 -16.99 -9.55 -13.84
C ASP A 168 -16.24 -10.16 -15.02
N ASP A 169 -16.18 -9.45 -16.16
CA ASP A 169 -15.39 -9.87 -17.31
C ASP A 169 -13.90 -9.87 -17.00
N PHE A 170 -13.40 -8.80 -16.40
CA PHE A 170 -12.01 -8.72 -15.94
C PHE A 170 -11.66 -9.86 -14.96
N ALA A 171 -12.50 -10.08 -13.96
CA ALA A 171 -12.27 -11.13 -12.96
C ALA A 171 -12.26 -12.53 -13.60
N ARG A 172 -13.15 -12.79 -14.56
CA ARG A 172 -13.19 -14.04 -15.33
C ARG A 172 -11.92 -14.24 -16.15
N GLU A 173 -11.43 -13.20 -16.81
CA GLU A 173 -10.21 -13.30 -17.60
C GLU A 173 -8.95 -13.49 -16.73
N VAL A 174 -8.86 -12.83 -15.57
CA VAL A 174 -7.76 -13.08 -14.62
C VAL A 174 -7.79 -14.53 -14.14
N ARG A 175 -8.97 -15.08 -13.79
CA ARG A 175 -9.09 -16.49 -13.39
C ARG A 175 -8.66 -17.45 -14.50
N ALA A 176 -9.08 -17.19 -15.73
CA ALA A 176 -8.68 -17.98 -16.90
C ALA A 176 -7.17 -17.92 -17.14
N LEU A 177 -6.57 -16.74 -17.02
CA LEU A 177 -5.13 -16.54 -17.11
C LEU A 177 -4.41 -17.37 -16.04
N LEU A 178 -4.83 -17.25 -14.79
CA LEU A 178 -4.24 -17.98 -13.67
C LEU A 178 -4.37 -19.51 -13.85
N ALA A 179 -5.52 -20.01 -14.32
CA ALA A 179 -5.74 -21.43 -14.58
C ALA A 179 -4.80 -21.99 -15.67
N ASN A 180 -4.36 -21.15 -16.63
CA ASN A 180 -3.37 -21.55 -17.63
C ASN A 180 -1.95 -21.73 -17.06
N HIS A 181 -1.65 -21.06 -15.94
CA HIS A 181 -0.33 -21.12 -15.27
C HIS A 181 -0.25 -22.16 -14.16
N SER A 182 -1.38 -22.48 -13.52
CA SER A 182 -1.44 -23.44 -12.43
C SER A 182 -2.72 -24.26 -12.47
N ALA A 183 -2.60 -25.56 -12.67
CA ALA A 183 -3.75 -26.46 -12.63
C ALA A 183 -4.35 -26.56 -11.21
N GLU A 184 -3.54 -26.39 -10.17
CA GLU A 184 -3.96 -26.43 -8.77
C GLU A 184 -4.44 -25.07 -8.27
N GLY A 185 -4.24 -24.00 -9.06
CA GLY A 185 -4.60 -22.63 -8.71
C GLY A 185 -3.77 -22.04 -7.58
N ILE A 186 -2.61 -22.62 -7.28
CA ILE A 186 -1.69 -22.16 -6.24
C ILE A 186 -0.47 -21.52 -6.89
N PHE A 187 -0.02 -20.40 -6.32
CA PHE A 187 1.07 -19.58 -6.82
C PHE A 187 2.02 -19.21 -5.70
N TRP A 188 3.29 -19.18 -6.01
CA TRP A 188 4.28 -18.55 -5.15
C TRP A 188 4.22 -17.02 -5.35
N ASP A 189 4.18 -16.29 -4.24
CA ASP A 189 4.23 -14.84 -4.22
C ASP A 189 5.45 -14.35 -3.44
N TRP A 190 6.15 -13.38 -4.01
CA TRP A 190 7.16 -12.63 -3.29
C TRP A 190 6.56 -11.30 -2.84
N PRO A 191 6.17 -11.18 -1.57
CA PRO A 191 5.55 -9.95 -1.08
C PRO A 191 6.53 -8.75 -1.06
N GLY A 192 7.83 -8.98 -1.23
CA GLY A 192 8.86 -7.99 -1.07
C GLY A 192 9.18 -7.69 0.38
N ASP A 193 10.19 -6.84 0.60
CA ASP A 193 10.53 -6.36 1.92
C ASP A 193 9.67 -5.15 2.30
N THR A 194 9.46 -4.99 3.59
CA THR A 194 8.85 -3.78 4.12
C THR A 194 9.94 -2.82 4.57
N GLU A 195 10.01 -1.68 3.90
CA GLU A 195 10.88 -0.57 4.27
C GLU A 195 10.13 0.35 5.24
N VAL A 196 10.78 0.71 6.35
CA VAL A 196 10.28 1.68 7.31
C VAL A 196 11.26 2.84 7.41
N VAL A 197 10.85 4.02 6.96
CA VAL A 197 11.60 5.26 7.11
C VAL A 197 11.05 5.98 8.33
N MET A 198 11.86 6.10 9.39
CA MET A 198 11.44 6.63 10.68
C MET A 198 12.21 7.90 11.06
N ALA A 199 11.48 8.95 11.36
CA ALA A 199 12.01 10.23 11.83
C ALA A 199 11.43 10.56 13.20
N ARG A 200 12.25 11.16 14.08
CA ARG A 200 11.86 11.45 15.47
C ARG A 200 11.84 12.95 15.74
N ARG A 201 10.84 13.39 16.49
CA ARG A 201 10.89 14.69 17.15
C ARG A 201 11.80 14.58 18.37
N PRO A 202 12.81 15.45 18.54
CA PRO A 202 13.63 15.48 19.76
C PRO A 202 12.80 15.57 21.04
N GLY A 203 13.34 15.01 22.12
CA GLY A 203 12.73 15.09 23.45
C GLY A 203 12.94 16.44 24.13
#